data_7557b420dd379882909ef00a963891c3
#
_entry.id   7557b420dd379882909ef00a963891c3
#
_cell.length_a   1.000
_cell.length_b   1.000
_cell.length_c   1.000
_cell.angle_alpha   90.00
_cell.angle_beta   90.00
_cell.angle_gamma   90.00
#
_symmetry.space_group_name_H-M   'P 1'
#
loop_
_entity.id
_entity.type
_entity.pdbx_description
1 polymer ?
#
loop_
_entity_poly.entity_id
_entity_poly.type
_entity_poly.pdbx_seq_one_letter_code
_entity_poly.pdbx_strand_id
1 'polypeptide(L)'
;MSSRPIEQRREEPLASVDSNGRLTALTGALLFVLLAGLGVTILSIRDLLPEHFLLGFLIIPPLGLKLASTGYRFVRYYSRDSRYRKAGPPAPLLRILAPFVVLSTIAVFATGLELWFFGLRFGSIWIEAHKLTFMAWLPITGVHVLAHLNRTGRVAAGEFSSSPFANALTRRSLVIGSLVAGVVLAAVSLSYASPFIFFGDG
;
A
#
# COMPACT_ATOMS: atom_id res chain seq x y z
N MET A 1 -17.12 -35.20 -21.71
CA MET A 1 -16.62 -33.79 -21.94
C MET A 1 -17.79 -32.85 -21.68
N SER A 2 -17.84 -32.25 -20.50
CA SER A 2 -18.90 -31.29 -20.12
C SER A 2 -18.67 -29.94 -20.80
N SER A 3 -19.51 -29.63 -21.79
CA SER A 3 -19.52 -28.30 -22.45
C SER A 3 -20.17 -27.29 -21.51
N ARG A 4 -19.37 -26.54 -20.77
CA ARG A 4 -19.88 -25.38 -20.06
C ARG A 4 -20.49 -24.40 -21.07
N PRO A 5 -21.66 -23.76 -20.77
CA PRO A 5 -22.28 -22.79 -21.64
C PRO A 5 -21.31 -21.63 -21.97
N ILE A 6 -21.39 -21.15 -23.22
CA ILE A 6 -20.49 -20.09 -23.74
C ILE A 6 -20.57 -18.80 -22.89
N GLU A 7 -21.70 -18.53 -22.27
CA GLU A 7 -21.94 -17.40 -21.40
C GLU A 7 -21.11 -17.47 -20.10
N GLN A 8 -21.03 -18.63 -19.45
CA GLN A 8 -20.18 -18.85 -18.28
C GLN A 8 -18.69 -18.68 -18.59
N ARG A 9 -18.25 -19.02 -19.81
CA ARG A 9 -16.86 -18.79 -20.26
C ARG A 9 -16.54 -17.31 -20.45
N ARG A 10 -17.52 -16.45 -20.69
CA ARG A 10 -17.31 -14.99 -20.85
C ARG A 10 -17.30 -14.25 -19.53
N GLU A 11 -17.98 -14.74 -18.50
CA GLU A 11 -18.09 -14.09 -17.19
C GLU A 11 -16.87 -14.33 -16.27
N GLU A 12 -16.27 -15.55 -16.31
CA GLU A 12 -15.08 -15.88 -15.53
C GLU A 12 -13.89 -14.90 -15.72
N PRO A 13 -13.60 -14.41 -16.95
CA PRO A 13 -12.48 -13.51 -17.18
C PRO A 13 -12.66 -12.10 -16.63
N LEU A 14 -13.90 -11.59 -16.62
CA LEU A 14 -14.22 -10.27 -16.06
C LEU A 14 -14.20 -10.31 -14.53
N ALA A 15 -14.68 -11.40 -13.92
CA ALA A 15 -14.64 -11.64 -12.49
C ALA A 15 -13.21 -11.58 -11.91
N SER A 16 -12.20 -12.05 -12.65
CA SER A 16 -10.80 -12.00 -12.21
C SER A 16 -10.22 -10.58 -12.21
N VAL A 17 -10.56 -9.75 -13.20
CA VAL A 17 -10.14 -8.33 -13.28
C VAL A 17 -10.78 -7.53 -12.15
N ASP A 18 -12.07 -7.76 -11.90
CA ASP A 18 -12.80 -7.12 -10.81
C ASP A 18 -12.27 -7.58 -9.44
N SER A 19 -11.97 -8.87 -9.26
CA SER A 19 -11.42 -9.40 -8.03
C SER A 19 -10.08 -8.74 -7.69
N ASN A 20 -9.16 -8.59 -8.65
CA ASN A 20 -7.91 -7.88 -8.44
C ASN A 20 -8.11 -6.38 -8.16
N GLY A 21 -9.09 -5.75 -8.84
CA GLY A 21 -9.46 -4.36 -8.57
C GLY A 21 -9.98 -4.14 -7.14
N ARG A 22 -10.76 -5.10 -6.63
CA ARG A 22 -11.28 -5.10 -5.25
C ARG A 22 -10.17 -5.38 -4.23
N LEU A 23 -9.26 -6.33 -4.50
CA LEU A 23 -8.08 -6.53 -3.66
C LEU A 23 -7.27 -5.24 -3.53
N THR A 24 -6.99 -4.58 -4.65
CA THR A 24 -6.28 -3.29 -4.67
C THR A 24 -6.99 -2.22 -3.84
N ALA A 25 -8.32 -2.15 -3.90
CA ALA A 25 -9.12 -1.19 -3.12
C ALA A 25 -9.13 -1.54 -1.63
N LEU A 26 -9.34 -2.81 -1.28
CA LEU A 26 -9.36 -3.26 0.12
C LEU A 26 -8.00 -3.04 0.80
N THR A 27 -6.90 -3.38 0.13
CA THR A 27 -5.55 -3.09 0.61
C THR A 27 -5.33 -1.57 0.73
N GLY A 28 -5.91 -0.78 -0.19
CA GLY A 28 -5.88 0.68 -0.11
C GLY A 28 -6.61 1.25 1.10
N ALA A 29 -7.75 0.66 1.50
CA ALA A 29 -8.47 1.04 2.71
C ALA A 29 -7.64 0.75 3.98
N LEU A 30 -7.02 -0.43 4.05
CA LEU A 30 -6.11 -0.77 5.15
C LEU A 30 -4.94 0.22 5.22
N LEU A 31 -4.27 0.47 4.09
CA LEU A 31 -3.15 1.43 4.04
C LEU A 31 -3.57 2.84 4.44
N PHE A 32 -4.77 3.28 4.07
CA PHE A 32 -5.29 4.59 4.49
C PHE A 32 -5.35 4.71 6.01
N VAL A 33 -5.88 3.70 6.71
CA VAL A 33 -5.95 3.66 8.18
C VAL A 33 -4.55 3.65 8.80
N LEU A 34 -3.65 2.79 8.30
CA LEU A 34 -2.28 2.69 8.81
C LEU A 34 -1.47 3.98 8.58
N LEU A 35 -1.61 4.59 7.41
CA LEU A 35 -0.95 5.85 7.09
C LEU A 35 -1.52 7.02 7.90
N ALA A 36 -2.82 7.02 8.20
CA ALA A 36 -3.40 7.99 9.12
C ALA A 36 -2.79 7.87 10.53
N GLY A 37 -2.66 6.64 11.03
CA GLY A 37 -1.97 6.37 12.31
C GLY A 37 -0.51 6.83 12.28
N LEU A 38 0.22 6.49 11.21
CA LEU A 38 1.59 6.95 11.01
C LEU A 38 1.68 8.49 10.95
N GLY A 39 0.70 9.14 10.30
CA GLY A 39 0.60 10.61 10.25
C GLY A 39 0.41 11.24 11.64
N VAL A 40 -0.35 10.60 12.53
CA VAL A 40 -0.52 11.08 13.92
C VAL A 40 0.82 11.09 14.66
N THR A 41 1.68 10.09 14.45
CA THR A 41 3.00 10.05 15.13
C THR A 41 3.91 11.21 14.74
N ILE A 42 3.71 11.80 13.55
CA ILE A 42 4.51 12.96 13.09
C ILE A 42 4.19 14.22 13.91
N LEU A 43 2.96 14.35 14.42
CA LEU A 43 2.55 15.52 15.22
C LEU A 43 3.31 15.63 16.56
N SER A 44 3.80 14.49 17.09
CA SER A 44 4.61 14.39 18.31
C SER A 44 5.77 13.42 18.09
N ILE A 45 6.52 13.62 17.01
CA ILE A 45 7.55 12.67 16.57
C ILE A 45 8.62 12.38 17.63
N ARG A 46 8.93 13.33 18.51
CA ARG A 46 9.91 13.14 19.58
C ARG A 46 9.42 12.10 20.61
N ASP A 47 8.14 12.14 20.95
CA ASP A 47 7.55 11.26 21.96
C ASP A 47 7.08 9.93 21.34
N LEU A 48 6.77 9.92 20.02
CA LEU A 48 6.19 8.79 19.30
C LEU A 48 7.14 8.21 18.23
N LEU A 49 8.45 8.40 18.41
CA LEU A 49 9.45 7.90 17.46
C LEU A 49 9.45 6.35 17.37
N PRO A 50 9.37 5.59 18.47
CA PRO A 50 9.26 4.14 18.40
C PRO A 50 8.01 3.68 17.66
N GLU A 51 6.85 4.31 17.92
CA GLU A 51 5.58 4.02 17.25
C GLU A 51 5.63 4.36 15.77
N HIS A 52 6.33 5.43 15.41
CA HIS A 52 6.55 5.81 14.02
C HIS A 52 7.30 4.72 13.26
N PHE A 53 8.39 4.20 13.81
CA PHE A 53 9.13 3.09 13.21
C PHE A 53 8.30 1.81 13.18
N LEU A 54 7.61 1.46 14.27
CA LEU A 54 6.76 0.28 14.33
C LEU A 54 5.69 0.30 13.24
N LEU A 55 4.95 1.41 13.10
CA LEU A 55 3.95 1.58 12.05
C LEU A 55 4.60 1.59 10.65
N GLY A 56 5.78 2.17 10.51
CA GLY A 56 6.54 2.15 9.26
C GLY A 56 6.81 0.73 8.79
N PHE A 57 7.33 -0.14 9.65
CA PHE A 57 7.57 -1.55 9.34
C PHE A 57 6.27 -2.33 9.10
N LEU A 58 5.24 -2.08 9.90
CA LEU A 58 3.94 -2.72 9.76
C LEU A 58 3.30 -2.45 8.40
N ILE A 59 3.50 -1.28 7.82
CA ILE A 59 2.96 -0.88 6.52
C ILE A 59 3.65 -1.60 5.34
N ILE A 60 4.90 -2.03 5.46
CA ILE A 60 5.70 -2.56 4.33
C ILE A 60 5.00 -3.73 3.62
N PRO A 61 4.55 -4.82 4.28
CA PRO A 61 3.92 -5.93 3.58
C PRO A 61 2.55 -5.57 2.94
N PRO A 62 1.62 -4.84 3.57
CA PRO A 62 0.42 -4.33 2.91
C PRO A 62 0.72 -3.43 1.71
N LEU A 63 1.76 -2.59 1.79
CA LEU A 63 2.21 -1.77 0.68
C LEU A 63 2.73 -2.64 -0.47
N GLY A 64 3.53 -3.66 -0.16
CA GLY A 64 4.00 -4.66 -1.13
C GLY A 64 2.84 -5.35 -1.85
N LEU A 65 1.81 -5.79 -1.12
CA LEU A 65 0.60 -6.37 -1.69
C LEU A 65 -0.13 -5.38 -2.62
N LYS A 66 -0.23 -4.11 -2.21
CA LYS A 66 -0.82 -3.04 -3.03
C LYS A 66 -0.04 -2.82 -4.32
N LEU A 67 1.28 -2.72 -4.23
CA LEU A 67 2.16 -2.54 -5.40
C LEU A 67 2.10 -3.76 -6.32
N ALA A 68 2.12 -4.98 -5.78
CA ALA A 68 2.02 -6.21 -6.55
C ALA A 68 0.69 -6.31 -7.30
N SER A 69 -0.45 -6.05 -6.63
CA SER A 69 -1.78 -6.10 -7.27
C SER A 69 -1.95 -5.03 -8.35
N THR A 70 -1.41 -3.83 -8.13
CA THR A 70 -1.43 -2.73 -9.10
C THR A 70 -0.47 -2.99 -10.26
N GLY A 71 0.76 -3.45 -9.97
CA GLY A 71 1.76 -3.82 -10.94
C GLY A 71 1.29 -4.96 -11.85
N TYR A 72 0.64 -5.98 -11.28
CA TYR A 72 0.02 -7.06 -12.06
C TYR A 72 -0.98 -6.51 -13.09
N ARG A 73 -1.87 -5.60 -12.68
CA ARG A 73 -2.82 -4.95 -13.61
C ARG A 73 -2.11 -4.16 -14.70
N PHE A 74 -1.07 -3.42 -14.33
CA PHE A 74 -0.26 -2.65 -15.26
C PHE A 74 0.38 -3.57 -16.31
N VAL A 75 1.09 -4.60 -15.90
CA VAL A 75 1.72 -5.57 -16.80
C VAL A 75 0.69 -6.21 -17.72
N ARG A 76 -0.43 -6.70 -17.18
CA ARG A 76 -1.50 -7.33 -17.98
C ARG A 76 -2.12 -6.38 -19.01
N TYR A 77 -2.30 -5.11 -18.66
CA TYR A 77 -2.81 -4.10 -19.59
C TYR A 77 -1.84 -3.87 -20.75
N TYR A 78 -0.55 -3.70 -20.47
CA TYR A 78 0.47 -3.42 -21.50
C TYR A 78 0.91 -4.67 -22.27
N SER A 79 0.79 -5.87 -21.70
CA SER A 79 1.00 -7.14 -22.44
C SER A 79 -0.18 -7.53 -23.32
N ARG A 80 -1.10 -6.59 -23.57
CA ARG A 80 -2.25 -6.73 -24.48
C ARG A 80 -3.28 -7.79 -24.07
N ASP A 81 -3.38 -8.14 -22.78
CA ASP A 81 -4.46 -9.00 -22.31
C ASP A 81 -5.82 -8.33 -22.59
N SER A 82 -6.64 -9.01 -23.40
CA SER A 82 -7.93 -8.48 -23.88
C SER A 82 -8.88 -8.11 -22.75
N ARG A 83 -8.82 -8.82 -21.61
CA ARG A 83 -9.66 -8.61 -20.43
C ARG A 83 -9.34 -7.28 -19.75
N TYR A 84 -8.05 -7.03 -19.51
CA TYR A 84 -7.57 -5.80 -18.87
C TYR A 84 -7.69 -4.58 -19.78
N ARG A 85 -7.55 -4.78 -21.09
CA ARG A 85 -7.76 -3.71 -22.09
C ARG A 85 -9.22 -3.29 -22.21
N LYS A 86 -10.18 -4.23 -22.12
CA LYS A 86 -11.62 -3.93 -22.13
C LYS A 86 -12.05 -3.14 -20.89
N ALA A 87 -11.40 -3.35 -19.74
CA ALA A 87 -11.65 -2.58 -18.52
C ALA A 87 -11.19 -1.11 -18.63
N GLY A 88 -10.42 -0.79 -19.66
CA GLY A 88 -9.94 0.55 -19.93
C GLY A 88 -8.76 1.00 -19.07
N PRO A 89 -8.05 2.06 -19.48
CA PRO A 89 -6.99 2.66 -18.67
C PRO A 89 -7.58 3.52 -17.54
N PRO A 90 -6.80 3.78 -16.47
CA PRO A 90 -7.15 4.80 -15.49
C PRO A 90 -7.31 6.17 -16.15
N ALA A 91 -8.02 7.10 -15.48
CA ALA A 91 -8.11 8.50 -15.91
C ALA A 91 -6.69 9.07 -16.19
N PRO A 92 -6.52 9.92 -17.22
CA PRO A 92 -5.19 10.38 -17.65
C PRO A 92 -4.35 10.98 -16.53
N LEU A 93 -4.95 11.82 -15.68
CA LEU A 93 -4.28 12.43 -14.54
C LEU A 93 -3.72 11.36 -13.58
N LEU A 94 -4.53 10.35 -13.23
CA LEU A 94 -4.11 9.28 -12.31
C LEU A 94 -3.03 8.37 -12.92
N ARG A 95 -3.02 8.25 -14.25
CA ARG A 95 -2.00 7.50 -14.98
C ARG A 95 -0.64 8.19 -14.94
N ILE A 96 -0.64 9.53 -15.07
CA ILE A 96 0.58 10.34 -14.95
C ILE A 96 1.05 10.35 -13.49
N LEU A 97 0.13 10.48 -12.54
CA LEU A 97 0.44 10.54 -11.11
C LEU A 97 1.02 9.23 -10.56
N ALA A 98 0.62 8.07 -11.10
CA ALA A 98 0.98 6.76 -10.59
C ALA A 98 2.50 6.52 -10.42
N PRO A 99 3.38 6.80 -11.41
CA PRO A 99 4.82 6.63 -11.21
C PRO A 99 5.38 7.55 -10.13
N PHE A 100 4.87 8.77 -9.98
CA PHE A 100 5.32 9.68 -8.93
C PHE A 100 4.91 9.18 -7.53
N VAL A 101 3.71 8.63 -7.38
CA VAL A 101 3.27 7.97 -6.12
C VAL A 101 4.22 6.82 -5.78
N VAL A 102 4.55 5.96 -6.73
CA VAL A 102 5.43 4.82 -6.49
C VAL A 102 6.84 5.28 -6.14
N LEU A 103 7.44 6.17 -6.93
CA LEU A 103 8.81 6.64 -6.72
C LEU A 103 8.96 7.41 -5.41
N SER A 104 8.03 8.33 -5.09
CA SER A 104 8.07 9.07 -3.83
C SER A 104 7.83 8.17 -2.62
N THR A 105 6.98 7.13 -2.75
CA THR A 105 6.81 6.12 -1.71
C THR A 105 8.09 5.32 -1.47
N ILE A 106 8.77 4.87 -2.52
CA ILE A 106 10.05 4.19 -2.40
C ILE A 106 11.08 5.11 -1.73
N ALA A 107 11.15 6.39 -2.12
CA ALA A 107 12.11 7.33 -1.55
C ALA A 107 11.88 7.58 -0.05
N VAL A 108 10.64 7.79 0.39
CA VAL A 108 10.36 8.03 1.81
C VAL A 108 10.62 6.78 2.66
N PHE A 109 10.32 5.58 2.15
CA PHE A 109 10.66 4.34 2.87
C PHE A 109 12.16 4.06 2.88
N ALA A 110 12.87 4.27 1.77
CA ALA A 110 14.31 4.08 1.69
C ALA A 110 15.07 4.97 2.69
N THR A 111 14.71 6.26 2.76
CA THR A 111 15.30 7.19 3.72
C THR A 111 14.95 6.86 5.18
N GLY A 112 13.73 6.37 5.44
CA GLY A 112 13.33 5.90 6.78
C GLY A 112 14.06 4.63 7.20
N LEU A 113 14.25 3.67 6.30
CA LEU A 113 15.01 2.45 6.56
C LEU A 113 16.49 2.74 6.78
N GLU A 114 17.05 3.69 6.05
CA GLU A 114 18.43 4.14 6.26
C GLU A 114 18.61 4.66 7.69
N LEU A 115 17.72 5.55 8.13
CA LEU A 115 17.73 6.06 9.51
C LEU A 115 17.58 4.95 10.55
N TRP A 116 16.73 3.96 10.28
CA TRP A 116 16.56 2.82 11.18
C TRP A 116 17.84 2.00 11.33
N PHE A 117 18.49 1.63 10.21
CA PHE A 117 19.64 0.74 10.24
C PHE A 117 20.94 1.43 10.67
N PHE A 118 21.11 2.70 10.33
CA PHE A 118 22.39 3.40 10.49
C PHE A 118 22.32 4.58 11.45
N GLY A 119 21.12 5.03 11.84
CA GLY A 119 20.95 6.17 12.73
C GLY A 119 21.64 7.43 12.18
N LEU A 120 22.46 8.06 13.02
CA LEU A 120 23.25 9.24 12.65
C LEU A 120 24.68 8.91 12.17
N ARG A 121 24.98 7.63 11.85
CA ARG A 121 26.32 7.22 11.43
C ARG A 121 26.85 8.02 10.24
N PHE A 122 25.99 8.41 9.32
CA PHE A 122 26.33 9.21 8.14
C PHE A 122 25.93 10.69 8.27
N GLY A 123 25.68 11.16 9.51
CA GLY A 123 25.27 12.53 9.81
C GLY A 123 23.77 12.76 9.73
N SER A 124 23.35 14.01 9.99
CA SER A 124 21.94 14.42 10.02
C SER A 124 21.31 14.56 8.63
N ILE A 125 22.08 14.43 7.55
CA ILE A 125 21.59 14.61 6.17
C ILE A 125 20.42 13.69 5.85
N TRP A 126 20.38 12.48 6.41
CA TRP A 126 19.31 11.52 6.19
C TRP A 126 18.00 11.89 6.89
N ILE A 127 18.07 12.62 8.02
CA ILE A 127 16.86 13.20 8.64
C ILE A 127 16.24 14.23 7.69
N GLU A 128 17.05 15.12 7.14
CA GLU A 128 16.56 16.12 6.20
C GLU A 128 16.07 15.49 4.89
N ALA A 129 16.77 14.48 4.38
CA ALA A 129 16.33 13.72 3.22
C ALA A 129 14.97 13.02 3.47
N HIS A 130 14.76 12.42 4.65
CA HIS A 130 13.49 11.79 5.00
C HIS A 130 12.35 12.84 5.11
N LYS A 131 12.59 13.96 5.73
CA LYS A 131 11.63 15.08 5.79
C LYS A 131 11.27 15.59 4.39
N LEU A 132 12.27 15.84 3.53
CA LEU A 132 12.05 16.34 2.17
C LEU A 132 11.28 15.33 1.30
N THR A 133 11.65 14.05 1.37
CA THR A 133 10.93 12.99 0.64
C THR A 133 9.49 12.86 1.14
N PHE A 134 9.25 12.98 2.45
CA PHE A 134 7.90 13.02 3.02
C PHE A 134 7.11 14.24 2.55
N MET A 135 7.70 15.44 2.56
CA MET A 135 7.04 16.67 2.11
C MET A 135 6.64 16.60 0.62
N ALA A 136 7.46 15.96 -0.21
CA ALA A 136 7.12 15.70 -1.61
C ALA A 136 6.05 14.61 -1.76
N TRP A 137 6.17 13.52 -0.99
CA TRP A 137 5.27 12.37 -1.02
C TRP A 137 3.84 12.71 -0.59
N LEU A 138 3.69 13.54 0.44
CA LEU A 138 2.39 13.86 1.06
C LEU A 138 1.37 14.45 0.07
N PRO A 139 1.66 15.53 -0.69
CA PRO A 139 0.71 16.06 -1.65
C PRO A 139 0.45 15.11 -2.83
N ILE A 140 1.48 14.43 -3.32
CA ILE A 140 1.37 13.48 -4.44
C ILE A 140 0.43 12.33 -4.05
N THR A 141 0.66 11.72 -2.89
CA THR A 141 -0.13 10.62 -2.37
C THR A 141 -1.50 11.10 -1.89
N GLY A 142 -1.61 12.30 -1.31
CA GLY A 142 -2.86 12.92 -0.91
C GLY A 142 -3.84 13.06 -2.09
N VAL A 143 -3.40 13.61 -3.21
CA VAL A 143 -4.22 13.70 -4.45
C VAL A 143 -4.63 12.31 -4.92
N HIS A 144 -3.71 11.34 -4.92
CA HIS A 144 -4.01 9.96 -5.31
C HIS A 144 -5.07 9.32 -4.41
N VAL A 145 -4.94 9.46 -3.10
CA VAL A 145 -5.89 8.91 -2.12
C VAL A 145 -7.26 9.54 -2.27
N LEU A 146 -7.34 10.87 -2.36
CA LEU A 146 -8.61 11.60 -2.52
C LEU A 146 -9.33 11.17 -3.80
N ALA A 147 -8.62 11.01 -4.91
CA ALA A 147 -9.21 10.56 -6.17
C ALA A 147 -9.80 9.14 -6.11
N HIS A 148 -9.31 8.29 -5.20
CA HIS A 148 -9.76 6.91 -5.04
C HIS A 148 -10.65 6.66 -3.82
N LEU A 149 -10.80 7.63 -2.92
CA LEU A 149 -11.43 7.48 -1.60
C LEU A 149 -12.85 6.90 -1.68
N ASN A 150 -13.72 7.48 -2.51
CA ASN A 150 -15.10 7.03 -2.67
C ASN A 150 -15.23 5.60 -3.20
N ARG A 151 -14.37 5.23 -4.14
CA ARG A 151 -14.35 3.85 -4.68
C ARG A 151 -13.83 2.87 -3.62
N THR A 152 -12.76 3.21 -2.96
CA THR A 152 -12.14 2.40 -1.91
C THR A 152 -13.11 2.16 -0.76
N GLY A 153 -13.81 3.19 -0.28
CA GLY A 153 -14.81 3.07 0.78
C GLY A 153 -15.97 2.16 0.39
N ARG A 154 -16.53 2.34 -0.81
CA ARG A 154 -17.63 1.47 -1.31
C ARG A 154 -17.23 0.01 -1.45
N VAL A 155 -16.02 -0.25 -1.96
CA VAL A 155 -15.53 -1.62 -2.10
C VAL A 155 -15.27 -2.25 -0.74
N ALA A 156 -14.66 -1.52 0.20
CA ALA A 156 -14.43 -2.00 1.56
C ALA A 156 -15.75 -2.34 2.26
N ALA A 157 -16.74 -1.43 2.20
CA ALA A 157 -18.07 -1.70 2.76
C ALA A 157 -18.74 -2.93 2.15
N GLY A 158 -18.65 -3.10 0.83
CA GLY A 158 -19.23 -4.26 0.13
C GLY A 158 -18.54 -5.58 0.47
N GLU A 159 -17.23 -5.57 0.76
CA GLU A 159 -16.51 -6.78 1.18
C GLU A 159 -16.98 -7.30 2.55
N PHE A 160 -17.42 -6.43 3.44
CA PHE A 160 -17.87 -6.77 4.80
C PHE A 160 -19.40 -6.79 4.95
N SER A 161 -20.15 -6.67 3.86
CA SER A 161 -21.60 -6.78 3.88
C SER A 161 -22.08 -8.22 4.13
N SER A 162 -23.39 -8.37 4.39
CA SER A 162 -24.04 -9.68 4.53
C SER A 162 -24.02 -10.53 3.25
N SER A 163 -23.88 -9.88 2.10
CA SER A 163 -23.74 -10.52 0.78
C SER A 163 -22.42 -10.10 0.13
N PRO A 164 -21.28 -10.63 0.58
CA PRO A 164 -19.98 -10.20 0.08
C PRO A 164 -19.77 -10.61 -1.38
N PHE A 165 -18.91 -9.90 -2.06
CA PHE A 165 -18.52 -10.21 -3.44
C PHE A 165 -17.90 -11.62 -3.57
N ALA A 166 -18.04 -12.24 -4.74
CA ALA A 166 -17.38 -13.51 -5.03
C ALA A 166 -15.86 -13.45 -4.70
N ASN A 167 -15.32 -14.54 -4.17
CA ASN A 167 -13.91 -14.65 -3.72
C ASN A 167 -13.50 -13.65 -2.61
N ALA A 168 -14.44 -13.13 -1.83
CA ALA A 168 -14.14 -12.21 -0.72
C ALA A 168 -13.20 -12.84 0.32
N LEU A 169 -13.37 -14.13 0.64
CA LEU A 169 -12.49 -14.84 1.59
C LEU A 169 -11.04 -14.79 1.16
N THR A 170 -10.74 -15.11 -0.11
CA THR A 170 -9.35 -15.06 -0.62
C THR A 170 -8.76 -13.67 -0.51
N ARG A 171 -9.51 -12.62 -0.87
CA ARG A 171 -9.01 -11.24 -0.74
C ARG A 171 -8.78 -10.83 0.69
N ARG A 172 -9.71 -11.16 1.60
CA ARG A 172 -9.57 -10.90 3.04
C ARG A 172 -8.36 -11.63 3.61
N SER A 173 -8.17 -12.91 3.26
CA SER A 173 -7.00 -13.70 3.70
C SER A 173 -5.69 -13.09 3.24
N LEU A 174 -5.60 -12.60 2.00
CA LEU A 174 -4.40 -11.90 1.50
C LEU A 174 -4.13 -10.60 2.26
N VAL A 175 -5.17 -9.81 2.53
CA VAL A 175 -5.02 -8.54 3.27
C VAL A 175 -4.66 -8.80 4.72
N ILE A 176 -5.35 -9.74 5.40
CA ILE A 176 -5.03 -10.14 6.78
C ILE A 176 -3.62 -10.74 6.85
N GLY A 177 -3.26 -11.62 5.91
CA GLY A 177 -1.92 -12.20 5.83
C GLY A 177 -0.83 -11.14 5.67
N SER A 178 -1.08 -10.11 4.84
CA SER A 178 -0.15 -8.99 4.70
C SER A 178 -0.02 -8.18 5.99
N LEU A 179 -1.12 -7.97 6.72
CA LEU A 179 -1.10 -7.29 8.01
C LEU A 179 -0.35 -8.10 9.06
N VAL A 180 -0.61 -9.41 9.15
CA VAL A 180 0.11 -10.32 10.06
C VAL A 180 1.60 -10.32 9.74
N ALA A 181 1.98 -10.40 8.47
CA ALA A 181 3.37 -10.27 8.05
C ALA A 181 3.98 -8.92 8.47
N GLY A 182 3.19 -7.83 8.40
CA GLY A 182 3.60 -6.52 8.89
C GLY A 182 3.83 -6.49 10.40
N VAL A 183 2.94 -7.09 11.20
CA VAL A 183 3.10 -7.23 12.65
C VAL A 183 4.37 -8.02 12.98
N VAL A 184 4.61 -9.15 12.30
CA VAL A 184 5.82 -9.96 12.49
C VAL A 184 7.06 -9.14 12.13
N LEU A 185 7.06 -8.44 11.01
CA LEU A 185 8.18 -7.61 10.58
C LEU A 185 8.46 -6.49 11.60
N ALA A 186 7.44 -5.80 12.08
CA ALA A 186 7.57 -4.77 13.11
C ALA A 186 8.14 -5.35 14.41
N ALA A 187 7.61 -6.49 14.88
CA ALA A 187 8.08 -7.16 16.10
C ALA A 187 9.55 -7.60 16.00
N VAL A 188 9.94 -8.19 14.86
CA VAL A 188 11.33 -8.58 14.61
C VAL A 188 12.23 -7.35 14.53
N SER A 189 11.77 -6.27 13.90
CA SER A 189 12.55 -5.04 13.80
C SER A 189 12.80 -4.38 15.16
N LEU A 190 11.85 -4.44 16.08
CA LEU A 190 12.04 -3.92 17.45
C LEU A 190 13.10 -4.71 18.23
N SER A 191 13.37 -5.99 17.89
CA SER A 191 14.45 -6.76 18.54
C SER A 191 15.86 -6.30 18.14
N TYR A 192 15.97 -5.59 17.02
CA TYR A 192 17.19 -4.88 16.64
C TYR A 192 17.17 -3.50 17.30
N ALA A 193 18.02 -3.30 18.30
CA ALA A 193 18.19 -1.97 18.90
C ALA A 193 18.60 -0.97 17.80
N SER A 194 17.68 -0.11 17.39
CA SER A 194 18.00 0.91 16.38
C SER A 194 18.98 1.93 16.96
N PRO A 195 20.10 2.17 16.31
CA PRO A 195 21.04 3.20 16.74
C PRO A 195 20.38 4.58 16.87
N PHE A 196 19.32 4.84 16.10
CA PHE A 196 18.63 6.12 16.09
C PHE A 196 17.77 6.33 17.35
N ILE A 197 17.14 5.27 17.88
CA ILE A 197 16.31 5.35 19.10
C ILE A 197 17.21 5.63 20.33
N PHE A 198 18.40 5.02 20.40
CA PHE A 198 19.29 5.16 21.56
C PHE A 198 20.10 6.47 21.58
N PHE A 199 20.26 7.14 20.44
CA PHE A 199 20.98 8.42 20.35
C PHE A 199 20.06 9.63 20.31
N GLY A 200 18.74 9.46 20.36
CA GLY A 200 17.75 10.53 20.32
C GLY A 200 17.47 11.20 21.67
N ASP A 201 18.00 10.67 22.77
CA ASP A 201 17.79 11.16 24.14
C ASP A 201 18.94 12.08 24.62
N GLY A 202 19.73 12.68 23.70
CA GLY A 202 20.82 13.60 23.99
C GLY A 202 20.52 15.04 23.56
#